data_72d85f2433e4bdfe3a627f83b3d0267a
#
_entry.id   72d85f2433e4bdfe3a627f83b3d0267a
#
_cell.length_a   1.000
_cell.length_b   1.000
_cell.length_c   1.000
_cell.angle_alpha   90.00
_cell.angle_beta   90.00
_cell.angle_gamma   90.00
#
_symmetry.space_group_name_H-M   'P 1'
#
loop_
_entity.id
_entity.type
_entity.pdbx_description
1 polymer ?
#
loop_
_entity_poly.entity_id
_entity_poly.type
_entity_poly.pdbx_seq_one_letter_code
_entity_poly.pdbx_strand_id
1 'polypeptide(L)'
;IPAGAVNLIDTDAAATDSAEHAELDLYGVRATITDRQDGELTVSTETAGTVVVHIAEQTIIMDTQTGLPAGAQDIKKGDEVYLYCGEMMALSEPPQVYAKVILVNLTDEHEPASLLSAEQVKRNADGSLTVQASDGGLTLNIARNASVTPFGTKNKAKLEDIRMGTRFFAWYDTILESYPAQAGTDKVVLLP
;
A
#
# COMPACT_ATOMS: atom_id res chain seq x y z
N ILE A 1 76.68 -8.95 5.17
CA ILE A 1 75.67 -9.64 4.39
C ILE A 1 74.62 -10.18 5.38
N PRO A 2 73.43 -9.67 5.42
CA PRO A 2 72.32 -10.49 5.85
C PRO A 2 71.17 -10.51 4.87
N ALA A 3 70.57 -11.69 4.75
CA ALA A 3 69.45 -11.99 3.94
C ALA A 3 68.18 -11.32 4.49
N GLY A 4 67.45 -10.69 3.61
CA GLY A 4 66.13 -10.12 3.91
C GLY A 4 65.09 -11.22 3.94
N ALA A 5 64.33 -11.27 5.04
CA ALA A 5 63.14 -12.07 5.14
C ALA A 5 62.00 -11.40 4.35
N VAL A 6 61.44 -12.14 3.39
CA VAL A 6 60.23 -11.76 2.69
C VAL A 6 59.05 -12.15 3.55
N ASN A 7 58.32 -11.18 4.07
CA ASN A 7 57.10 -11.36 4.78
C ASN A 7 55.96 -11.43 3.78
N LEU A 8 55.44 -12.63 3.53
CA LEU A 8 54.20 -12.84 2.79
C LEU A 8 53.05 -12.46 3.74
N ILE A 9 52.42 -11.34 3.43
CA ILE A 9 51.15 -10.95 4.05
C ILE A 9 50.07 -11.67 3.26
N ASP A 10 49.55 -12.72 3.83
CA ASP A 10 48.27 -13.28 3.40
C ASP A 10 47.19 -12.24 3.65
N THR A 11 46.75 -11.59 2.57
CA THR A 11 45.54 -10.79 2.55
C THR A 11 44.40 -11.75 2.35
N ASP A 12 43.91 -12.28 3.44
CA ASP A 12 42.58 -12.89 3.48
C ASP A 12 41.56 -11.77 3.26
N ALA A 13 41.15 -11.63 2.01
CA ALA A 13 40.06 -10.75 1.64
C ALA A 13 38.77 -11.39 2.16
N ALA A 14 38.40 -10.99 3.38
CA ALA A 14 37.06 -11.20 3.87
C ALA A 14 36.11 -10.53 2.87
N ALA A 15 35.51 -11.33 2.00
CA ALA A 15 34.35 -10.96 1.24
C ALA A 15 33.27 -10.56 2.25
N THR A 16 33.11 -9.28 2.47
CA THR A 16 31.94 -8.73 3.11
C THR A 16 30.79 -9.02 2.17
N ASP A 17 30.08 -10.09 2.49
CA ASP A 17 28.76 -10.36 1.99
C ASP A 17 27.83 -9.25 2.48
N SER A 18 27.84 -8.14 1.76
CA SER A 18 26.80 -7.12 1.84
C SER A 18 25.60 -7.71 1.11
N ALA A 19 24.91 -8.64 1.78
CA ALA A 19 23.54 -8.91 1.43
C ALA A 19 22.79 -7.58 1.59
N GLU A 20 22.64 -6.85 0.51
CA GLU A 20 21.67 -5.78 0.39
C GLU A 20 20.34 -6.38 0.84
N HIS A 21 19.92 -6.02 2.04
CA HIS A 21 18.57 -6.27 2.51
C HIS A 21 17.69 -5.41 1.63
N ALA A 22 17.26 -5.96 0.50
CA ALA A 22 16.23 -5.34 -0.31
C ALA A 22 15.02 -5.16 0.62
N GLU A 23 14.74 -3.92 0.99
CA GLU A 23 13.56 -3.57 1.77
C GLU A 23 12.35 -4.05 0.97
N LEU A 24 11.60 -4.98 1.54
CA LEU A 24 10.46 -5.60 0.88
C LEU A 24 9.33 -4.57 0.84
N ASP A 25 9.21 -3.81 -0.24
CA ASP A 25 8.13 -2.85 -0.41
C ASP A 25 6.87 -3.58 -0.91
N LEU A 26 5.95 -3.81 0.03
CA LEU A 26 4.61 -4.36 -0.21
C LEU A 26 3.52 -3.30 0.04
N TYR A 27 3.81 -2.05 -0.24
CA TYR A 27 2.86 -0.97 -0.13
C TYR A 27 2.26 -0.65 -1.51
N GLY A 28 1.01 -1.09 -1.72
CA GLY A 28 0.33 -0.93 -3.00
C GLY A 28 0.77 -1.98 -4.04
N VAL A 29 0.68 -3.27 -3.69
CA VAL A 29 1.15 -4.39 -4.53
C VAL A 29 0.02 -5.36 -4.84
N ARG A 30 -0.11 -5.72 -6.12
CA ARG A 30 -1.00 -6.81 -6.56
C ARG A 30 -0.38 -8.16 -6.20
N ALA A 31 -1.20 -9.05 -5.65
CA ALA A 31 -0.77 -10.38 -5.23
C ALA A 31 -1.84 -11.44 -5.51
N THR A 32 -1.41 -12.67 -5.78
CA THR A 32 -2.29 -13.82 -5.92
C THR A 32 -2.25 -14.68 -4.66
N ILE A 33 -3.41 -15.06 -4.14
CA ILE A 33 -3.50 -15.94 -2.98
C ILE A 33 -3.14 -17.36 -3.38
N THR A 34 -2.04 -17.89 -2.85
CA THR A 34 -1.57 -19.26 -3.13
C THR A 34 -2.00 -20.26 -2.06
N ASP A 35 -2.17 -19.79 -0.82
CA ASP A 35 -2.72 -20.60 0.29
C ASP A 35 -3.37 -19.68 1.34
N ARG A 36 -4.24 -20.27 2.17
CA ARG A 36 -4.94 -19.56 3.23
C ARG A 36 -5.07 -20.42 4.48
N GLN A 37 -4.75 -19.83 5.62
CA GLN A 37 -4.96 -20.38 6.96
C GLN A 37 -5.67 -19.34 7.82
N ASP A 38 -6.11 -19.73 9.03
CA ASP A 38 -6.75 -18.78 9.94
C ASP A 38 -5.78 -17.64 10.31
N GLY A 39 -6.16 -16.42 9.90
CA GLY A 39 -5.38 -15.22 10.16
C GLY A 39 -4.15 -15.02 9.25
N GLU A 40 -3.91 -15.91 8.29
CA GLU A 40 -2.74 -15.84 7.41
C GLU A 40 -3.10 -16.12 5.96
N LEU A 41 -2.48 -15.38 5.05
CA LEU A 41 -2.53 -15.59 3.61
C LEU A 41 -1.11 -15.83 3.10
N THR A 42 -0.91 -16.91 2.35
CA THR A 42 0.30 -17.04 1.54
C THR A 42 0.01 -16.45 0.18
N VAL A 43 0.81 -15.49 -0.24
CA VAL A 43 0.62 -14.77 -1.49
C VAL A 43 1.85 -14.89 -2.38
N SER A 44 1.63 -14.76 -3.68
CA SER A 44 2.68 -14.60 -4.68
C SER A 44 2.59 -13.19 -5.26
N THR A 45 3.71 -12.47 -5.26
CA THR A 45 3.86 -11.15 -5.88
C THR A 45 4.93 -11.19 -6.95
N GLU A 46 4.88 -10.26 -7.91
CA GLU A 46 5.91 -10.18 -8.97
C GLU A 46 7.27 -9.73 -8.42
N THR A 47 7.26 -8.84 -7.42
CA THR A 47 8.49 -8.21 -6.91
C THR A 47 9.16 -9.01 -5.79
N ALA A 48 8.35 -9.63 -4.91
CA ALA A 48 8.83 -10.26 -3.68
C ALA A 48 8.69 -11.80 -3.68
N GLY A 49 8.12 -12.37 -4.75
CA GLY A 49 7.82 -13.80 -4.79
C GLY A 49 6.79 -14.22 -3.75
N THR A 50 7.06 -15.30 -3.02
CA THR A 50 6.14 -15.81 -1.98
C THR A 50 6.32 -15.06 -0.66
N VAL A 51 5.21 -14.59 -0.09
CA VAL A 51 5.17 -13.85 1.18
C VAL A 51 4.03 -14.39 2.04
N VAL A 52 4.21 -14.46 3.35
CA VAL A 52 3.14 -14.73 4.32
C VAL A 52 2.61 -13.40 4.85
N VAL A 53 1.33 -13.17 4.66
CA VAL A 53 0.62 -11.95 5.05
C VAL A 53 -0.31 -12.26 6.21
N HIS A 54 -0.03 -11.67 7.37
CA HIS A 54 -0.87 -11.82 8.56
C HIS A 54 -2.01 -10.82 8.55
N ILE A 55 -3.22 -11.31 8.86
CA ILE A 55 -4.42 -10.51 9.03
C ILE A 55 -4.61 -10.27 10.52
N ALA A 56 -4.48 -9.03 10.96
CA ALA A 56 -4.73 -8.61 12.33
C ALA A 56 -6.16 -8.08 12.49
N GLU A 57 -6.61 -7.89 13.72
CA GLU A 57 -7.94 -7.33 14.02
C GLU A 57 -8.16 -5.94 13.40
N GLN A 58 -7.09 -5.14 13.32
CA GLN A 58 -7.11 -3.81 12.72
C GLN A 58 -6.91 -3.80 11.20
N THR A 59 -6.69 -4.96 10.57
CA THR A 59 -6.56 -5.04 9.11
C THR A 59 -7.88 -4.65 8.44
N ILE A 60 -7.82 -3.67 7.55
CA ILE A 60 -8.96 -3.26 6.75
C ILE A 60 -9.06 -4.17 5.53
N ILE A 61 -10.21 -4.83 5.37
CA ILE A 61 -10.51 -5.59 4.16
C ILE A 61 -11.67 -4.89 3.47
N MET A 62 -11.46 -4.48 2.22
CA MET A 62 -12.42 -3.66 1.47
C MET A 62 -12.61 -4.20 0.06
N ASP A 63 -13.86 -4.29 -0.36
CA ASP A 63 -14.20 -4.48 -1.76
C ASP A 63 -13.88 -3.20 -2.54
N THR A 64 -12.92 -3.29 -3.48
CA THR A 64 -12.43 -2.11 -4.19
C THR A 64 -13.44 -1.56 -5.20
N GLN A 65 -14.43 -2.32 -5.63
CA GLN A 65 -15.47 -1.83 -6.56
C GLN A 65 -16.52 -1.01 -5.81
N THR A 66 -16.96 -1.51 -4.67
CA THR A 66 -18.04 -0.87 -3.90
C THR A 66 -17.54 0.13 -2.85
N GLY A 67 -16.34 -0.07 -2.30
CA GLY A 67 -15.81 0.66 -1.16
C GLY A 67 -16.40 0.18 0.19
N LEU A 68 -17.06 -0.97 0.19
CA LEU A 68 -17.67 -1.55 1.39
C LEU A 68 -16.71 -2.51 2.10
N PRO A 69 -16.87 -2.72 3.42
CA PRO A 69 -16.15 -3.75 4.13
C PRO A 69 -16.40 -5.13 3.54
N ALA A 70 -15.33 -5.92 3.43
CA ALA A 70 -15.37 -7.34 3.07
C ALA A 70 -14.80 -8.18 4.23
N GLY A 71 -15.06 -9.47 4.22
CA GLY A 71 -14.61 -10.39 5.26
C GLY A 71 -13.36 -11.17 4.82
N ALA A 72 -12.50 -11.50 5.78
CA ALA A 72 -11.37 -12.39 5.50
C ALA A 72 -11.83 -13.76 4.98
N GLN A 73 -13.01 -14.24 5.42
CA GLN A 73 -13.60 -15.51 4.97
C GLN A 73 -13.96 -15.51 3.48
N ASP A 74 -14.10 -14.35 2.86
CA ASP A 74 -14.48 -14.22 1.44
C ASP A 74 -13.26 -14.37 0.52
N ILE A 75 -12.04 -14.22 1.08
CA ILE A 75 -10.79 -14.39 0.36
C ILE A 75 -10.50 -15.88 0.15
N LYS A 76 -10.25 -16.30 -1.09
CA LYS A 76 -10.01 -17.70 -1.47
C LYS A 76 -8.67 -17.87 -2.16
N LYS A 77 -8.17 -19.09 -2.14
CA LYS A 77 -7.02 -19.47 -2.96
C LYS A 77 -7.33 -19.23 -4.45
N GLY A 78 -6.41 -18.58 -5.12
CA GLY A 78 -6.52 -18.18 -6.52
C GLY A 78 -7.08 -16.77 -6.73
N ASP A 79 -7.61 -16.12 -5.68
CA ASP A 79 -8.05 -14.74 -5.78
C ASP A 79 -6.87 -13.80 -5.94
N GLU A 80 -7.07 -12.72 -6.69
CA GLU A 80 -6.17 -11.57 -6.71
C GLU A 80 -6.61 -10.54 -5.69
N VAL A 81 -5.63 -9.99 -4.99
CA VAL A 81 -5.81 -8.93 -3.99
C VAL A 81 -4.80 -7.82 -4.20
N TYR A 82 -5.10 -6.64 -3.70
CA TYR A 82 -4.17 -5.53 -3.65
C TYR A 82 -3.82 -5.23 -2.20
N LEU A 83 -2.52 -5.22 -1.88
CA LEU A 83 -2.02 -5.22 -0.51
C LEU A 83 -1.35 -3.90 -0.16
N TYR A 84 -1.70 -3.37 1.01
CA TYR A 84 -0.94 -2.34 1.69
C TYR A 84 -0.42 -2.95 3.00
N CYS A 85 0.83 -3.35 3.02
CA CYS A 85 1.46 -3.96 4.19
C CYS A 85 2.23 -2.94 5.02
N GLY A 86 2.51 -3.31 6.26
CA GLY A 86 3.43 -2.60 7.14
C GLY A 86 4.87 -3.06 6.94
N GLU A 87 5.72 -2.69 7.90
CA GLU A 87 7.09 -3.16 7.95
C GLU A 87 7.15 -4.69 8.05
N MET A 88 8.22 -5.27 7.53
CA MET A 88 8.47 -6.71 7.57
C MET A 88 8.64 -7.17 9.02
N MET A 89 7.91 -8.21 9.41
CA MET A 89 7.96 -8.77 10.76
C MET A 89 9.21 -9.58 11.03
N ALA A 90 9.63 -10.38 10.04
CA ALA A 90 10.72 -11.32 10.20
C ALA A 90 11.45 -11.54 8.87
N LEU A 91 12.77 -11.62 8.96
CA LEU A 91 13.64 -12.16 7.92
C LEU A 91 13.55 -13.69 7.95
N SER A 92 12.36 -14.22 7.61
CA SER A 92 12.12 -15.66 7.47
C SER A 92 12.01 -15.99 5.98
N GLU A 93 12.06 -17.26 5.65
CA GLU A 93 11.83 -17.72 4.29
C GLU A 93 10.62 -18.67 4.31
N PRO A 94 9.48 -18.26 3.73
CA PRO A 94 9.19 -16.95 3.10
C PRO A 94 9.12 -15.81 4.13
N PRO A 95 9.33 -14.54 3.67
CA PRO A 95 9.19 -13.37 4.54
C PRO A 95 7.76 -13.19 5.03
N GLN A 96 7.60 -12.55 6.19
CA GLN A 96 6.31 -12.36 6.85
C GLN A 96 6.03 -10.88 7.11
N VAL A 97 4.80 -10.45 6.83
CA VAL A 97 4.34 -9.07 7.00
C VAL A 97 2.94 -9.02 7.59
N TYR A 98 2.57 -7.90 8.20
CA TYR A 98 1.17 -7.59 8.54
C TYR A 98 0.51 -6.76 7.45
N ALA A 99 -0.68 -7.17 7.01
CA ALA A 99 -1.50 -6.32 6.17
C ALA A 99 -2.12 -5.18 6.99
N LYS A 100 -1.99 -3.95 6.48
CA LYS A 100 -2.78 -2.78 6.92
C LYS A 100 -4.12 -2.77 6.21
N VAL A 101 -4.09 -3.01 4.89
CA VAL A 101 -5.26 -3.06 4.02
C VAL A 101 -5.12 -4.20 3.03
N ILE A 102 -6.24 -4.88 2.78
CA ILE A 102 -6.41 -5.86 1.70
C ILE A 102 -7.61 -5.40 0.87
N LEU A 103 -7.37 -5.07 -0.39
CA LEU A 103 -8.46 -4.81 -1.34
C LEU A 103 -8.77 -6.10 -2.09
N VAL A 104 -10.05 -6.43 -2.14
CA VAL A 104 -10.60 -7.60 -2.85
C VAL A 104 -11.46 -7.17 -4.03
N ASN A 105 -11.87 -8.12 -4.86
CA ASN A 105 -12.67 -7.89 -6.06
C ASN A 105 -12.00 -6.94 -7.07
N LEU A 106 -10.72 -7.21 -7.34
CA LEU A 106 -9.97 -6.49 -8.37
C LEU A 106 -10.58 -6.76 -9.75
N THR A 107 -10.46 -5.78 -10.64
CA THR A 107 -10.80 -5.89 -12.06
C THR A 107 -9.62 -5.46 -12.92
N ASP A 108 -9.61 -5.88 -14.17
CA ASP A 108 -8.62 -5.41 -15.14
C ASP A 108 -9.04 -4.10 -15.82
N GLU A 109 -10.28 -3.67 -15.59
CA GLU A 109 -10.85 -2.47 -16.21
C GLU A 109 -10.51 -1.19 -15.46
N HIS A 110 -10.28 -1.28 -14.14
CA HIS A 110 -10.01 -0.14 -13.27
C HIS A 110 -8.88 -0.41 -12.30
N GLU A 111 -8.09 0.61 -12.04
CA GLU A 111 -7.09 0.55 -10.98
C GLU A 111 -7.76 0.38 -9.60
N PRO A 112 -7.12 -0.38 -8.70
CA PRO A 112 -7.59 -0.49 -7.32
C PRO A 112 -7.63 0.87 -6.63
N ALA A 113 -8.49 1.01 -5.62
CA ALA A 113 -8.53 2.20 -4.79
C ALA A 113 -7.15 2.50 -4.16
N SER A 114 -6.72 3.74 -4.25
CA SER A 114 -5.46 4.19 -3.65
C SER A 114 -5.67 4.60 -2.20
N LEU A 115 -4.84 4.06 -1.29
CA LEU A 115 -4.80 4.47 0.10
C LEU A 115 -3.93 5.73 0.24
N LEU A 116 -4.55 6.82 0.67
CA LEU A 116 -3.91 8.12 0.78
C LEU A 116 -4.09 8.72 2.18
N SER A 117 -3.18 9.59 2.56
CA SER A 117 -3.29 10.44 3.73
C SER A 117 -3.15 11.90 3.30
N ALA A 118 -4.06 12.76 3.76
CA ALA A 118 -4.05 14.17 3.44
C ALA A 118 -2.96 14.90 4.24
N GLU A 119 -1.93 15.39 3.56
CA GLU A 119 -0.90 16.24 4.15
C GLU A 119 -1.33 17.70 4.17
N GLN A 120 -1.87 18.17 3.05
CA GLN A 120 -2.44 19.50 2.92
C GLN A 120 -3.80 19.41 2.24
N VAL A 121 -4.72 20.27 2.67
CA VAL A 121 -6.07 20.35 2.12
C VAL A 121 -6.40 21.80 1.82
N LYS A 122 -6.76 22.08 0.58
CA LYS A 122 -7.19 23.42 0.14
C LYS A 122 -8.60 23.31 -0.46
N ARG A 123 -9.50 24.16 0.05
CA ARG A 123 -10.82 24.34 -0.55
C ARG A 123 -10.73 25.36 -1.69
N ASN A 124 -11.22 24.96 -2.84
CA ASN A 124 -11.27 25.81 -4.03
C ASN A 124 -12.56 26.66 -4.05
N ALA A 125 -12.55 27.74 -4.83
CA ALA A 125 -13.70 28.67 -4.95
C ALA A 125 -14.95 28.00 -5.56
N ASP A 126 -14.78 26.96 -6.37
CA ASP A 126 -15.85 26.17 -6.98
C ASP A 126 -16.44 25.10 -6.04
N GLY A 127 -15.90 24.98 -4.81
CA GLY A 127 -16.32 24.04 -3.78
C GLY A 127 -15.64 22.67 -3.87
N SER A 128 -14.74 22.44 -4.82
CA SER A 128 -13.87 21.26 -4.86
C SER A 128 -12.76 21.33 -3.80
N LEU A 129 -12.07 20.20 -3.53
CA LEU A 129 -10.87 20.17 -2.71
C LEU A 129 -9.65 19.79 -3.53
N THR A 130 -8.54 20.44 -3.23
CA THR A 130 -7.20 19.99 -3.64
C THR A 130 -6.52 19.42 -2.42
N VAL A 131 -6.11 18.16 -2.48
CA VAL A 131 -5.44 17.44 -1.40
C VAL A 131 -4.05 17.06 -1.89
N GLN A 132 -3.02 17.41 -1.12
CA GLN A 132 -1.68 16.89 -1.30
C GLN A 132 -1.51 15.65 -0.45
N ALA A 133 -1.12 14.53 -1.07
CA ALA A 133 -0.85 13.30 -0.35
C ALA A 133 0.45 13.37 0.45
N SER A 134 0.55 12.57 1.51
CA SER A 134 1.65 12.61 2.49
C SER A 134 3.03 12.30 1.92
N ASP A 135 3.12 11.66 0.77
CA ASP A 135 4.38 11.43 0.06
C ASP A 135 4.83 12.63 -0.81
N GLY A 136 4.01 13.69 -0.88
CA GLY A 136 4.26 14.85 -1.74
C GLY A 136 4.24 14.55 -3.25
N GLY A 137 4.10 13.30 -3.63
CA GLY A 137 4.15 12.84 -5.02
C GLY A 137 2.86 13.02 -5.79
N LEU A 138 1.73 13.14 -5.09
CA LEU A 138 0.39 13.25 -5.70
C LEU A 138 -0.40 14.43 -5.17
N THR A 139 -0.94 15.21 -6.09
CA THR A 139 -2.00 16.20 -5.82
C THR A 139 -3.33 15.67 -6.34
N LEU A 140 -4.26 15.40 -5.42
CA LEU A 140 -5.58 14.87 -5.74
C LEU A 140 -6.61 16.01 -5.76
N ASN A 141 -7.35 16.17 -6.86
CA ASN A 141 -8.47 17.07 -6.99
C ASN A 141 -9.77 16.29 -6.78
N ILE A 142 -10.46 16.56 -5.66
CA ILE A 142 -11.72 15.91 -5.30
C ILE A 142 -12.86 16.81 -5.74
N ALA A 143 -13.72 16.29 -6.61
CA ALA A 143 -14.84 17.05 -7.17
C ALA A 143 -15.80 17.53 -6.07
N ARG A 144 -16.42 18.71 -6.25
CA ARG A 144 -17.38 19.27 -5.29
C ARG A 144 -18.57 18.36 -4.99
N ASN A 145 -18.94 17.54 -5.98
CA ASN A 145 -20.05 16.58 -5.91
C ASN A 145 -19.58 15.15 -5.72
N ALA A 146 -18.32 14.97 -5.28
CA ALA A 146 -17.77 13.64 -5.02
C ALA A 146 -18.61 12.89 -3.98
N SER A 147 -18.73 11.58 -4.19
CA SER A 147 -19.28 10.67 -3.20
C SER A 147 -18.28 10.49 -2.08
N VAL A 148 -18.61 10.97 -0.87
CA VAL A 148 -17.77 10.81 0.32
C VAL A 148 -18.51 9.94 1.31
N THR A 149 -17.97 8.77 1.60
CA THR A 149 -18.55 7.79 2.53
C THR A 149 -17.54 7.39 3.59
N PRO A 150 -17.96 7.19 4.86
CA PRO A 150 -17.07 6.66 5.88
C PRO A 150 -17.03 5.14 5.79
N PHE A 151 -15.84 4.55 6.01
CA PHE A 151 -15.65 3.11 5.97
C PHE A 151 -16.33 2.43 7.16
N GLY A 152 -17.06 1.35 6.88
CA GLY A 152 -17.60 0.45 7.91
C GLY A 152 -18.70 1.03 8.81
N THR A 153 -19.24 2.21 8.51
CA THR A 153 -20.30 2.86 9.31
C THR A 153 -21.43 3.38 8.43
N LYS A 154 -22.62 3.52 9.03
CA LYS A 154 -23.81 4.14 8.38
C LYS A 154 -23.85 5.66 8.55
N ASN A 155 -22.86 6.26 9.23
CA ASN A 155 -22.76 7.70 9.36
C ASN A 155 -22.60 8.35 7.98
N LYS A 156 -22.99 9.61 7.87
CA LYS A 156 -22.75 10.38 6.66
C LYS A 156 -21.46 11.15 6.79
N ALA A 157 -20.66 11.12 5.75
CA ALA A 157 -19.49 11.96 5.62
C ALA A 157 -19.71 13.01 4.54
N LYS A 158 -18.95 14.08 4.61
CA LYS A 158 -18.98 15.21 3.69
C LYS A 158 -17.56 15.54 3.25
N LEU A 159 -17.46 16.29 2.17
CA LEU A 159 -16.18 16.75 1.66
C LEU A 159 -15.40 17.58 2.71
N GLU A 160 -16.12 18.30 3.58
CA GLU A 160 -15.54 19.08 4.66
C GLU A 160 -14.88 18.25 5.77
N ASP A 161 -15.17 16.97 5.84
CA ASP A 161 -14.58 16.05 6.82
C ASP A 161 -13.16 15.65 6.43
N ILE A 162 -12.78 15.87 5.16
CA ILE A 162 -11.41 15.67 4.70
C ILE A 162 -10.55 16.82 5.20
N ARG A 163 -9.64 16.53 6.12
CA ARG A 163 -8.72 17.47 6.76
C ARG A 163 -7.30 16.92 6.73
N MET A 164 -6.34 17.75 7.09
CA MET A 164 -4.97 17.29 7.29
C MET A 164 -4.93 16.12 8.26
N GLY A 165 -4.23 15.04 7.90
CA GLY A 165 -4.14 13.78 8.63
C GLY A 165 -5.27 12.78 8.32
N THR A 166 -6.32 13.17 7.58
CA THR A 166 -7.38 12.23 7.18
C THR A 166 -6.80 11.17 6.25
N ARG A 167 -7.01 9.91 6.60
CA ARG A 167 -6.71 8.76 5.73
C ARG A 167 -7.97 8.37 4.97
N PHE A 168 -7.80 8.05 3.69
CA PHE A 168 -8.94 7.72 2.85
C PHE A 168 -8.51 6.89 1.65
N PHE A 169 -9.48 6.20 1.05
CA PHE A 169 -9.34 5.62 -0.28
C PHE A 169 -9.92 6.57 -1.32
N ALA A 170 -9.25 6.66 -2.46
CA ALA A 170 -9.72 7.38 -3.63
C ALA A 170 -9.57 6.53 -4.89
N TRP A 171 -10.48 6.69 -5.84
CA TRP A 171 -10.45 6.04 -7.15
C TRP A 171 -10.12 7.06 -8.22
N TYR A 172 -9.13 6.78 -9.03
CA TYR A 172 -8.75 7.57 -10.20
C TYR A 172 -8.00 6.68 -11.19
N ASP A 173 -8.38 6.76 -12.46
CA ASP A 173 -7.77 5.94 -13.52
C ASP A 173 -6.71 6.71 -14.31
N THR A 174 -6.68 8.03 -14.19
CA THR A 174 -5.78 8.89 -14.96
C THR A 174 -4.94 9.75 -14.03
N ILE A 175 -3.62 9.64 -14.20
CA ILE A 175 -2.64 10.50 -13.54
C ILE A 175 -1.97 11.36 -14.60
N LEU A 176 -1.99 12.68 -14.39
CA LEU A 176 -1.22 13.60 -15.22
C LEU A 176 0.23 13.59 -14.73
N GLU A 177 1.14 13.28 -15.64
CA GLU A 177 2.59 13.28 -15.40
C GLU A 177 3.10 14.71 -15.26
N SER A 178 2.93 15.28 -14.08
CA SER A 178 3.50 16.57 -13.66
C SER A 178 4.28 16.36 -12.36
N TYR A 179 4.97 17.38 -11.88
CA TYR A 179 5.60 17.31 -10.56
C TYR A 179 5.06 18.44 -9.66
N PRO A 180 4.31 18.11 -8.62
CA PRO A 180 3.76 16.78 -8.26
C PRO A 180 2.78 16.26 -9.31
N ALA A 181 2.62 14.92 -9.38
CA ALA A 181 1.61 14.27 -10.22
C ALA A 181 0.20 14.73 -9.82
N GLN A 182 -0.74 14.73 -10.76
CA GLN A 182 -2.11 15.19 -10.49
C GLN A 182 -3.12 14.13 -10.92
N ALA A 183 -4.13 13.92 -10.09
CA ALA A 183 -5.27 13.08 -10.41
C ALA A 183 -6.57 13.75 -9.97
N GLY A 184 -7.69 13.33 -10.57
CA GLY A 184 -9.03 13.75 -10.19
C GLY A 184 -9.87 12.58 -9.71
N THR A 185 -10.70 12.79 -8.69
CA THR A 185 -11.64 11.78 -8.20
C THR A 185 -13.00 12.36 -7.87
N ASP A 186 -14.02 11.53 -8.03
CA ASP A 186 -15.39 11.78 -7.60
C ASP A 186 -15.90 10.78 -6.55
N LYS A 187 -15.01 9.87 -6.10
CA LYS A 187 -15.33 8.85 -5.09
C LYS A 187 -14.22 8.73 -4.05
N VAL A 188 -14.61 8.88 -2.79
CA VAL A 188 -13.70 8.81 -1.64
C VAL A 188 -14.36 8.02 -0.51
N VAL A 189 -13.59 7.15 0.15
CA VAL A 189 -13.99 6.44 1.37
C VAL A 189 -13.05 6.83 2.49
N LEU A 190 -13.59 7.49 3.52
CA LEU A 190 -12.83 7.94 4.69
C LEU A 190 -12.55 6.78 5.64
N LEU A 191 -11.35 6.68 6.13
CA LEU A 191 -10.96 5.74 7.17
C LEU A 191 -11.11 6.34 8.57
N PRO A 192 -11.34 5.53 9.59
CA PRO A 192 -11.42 5.97 10.97
C PRO A 192 -10.10 6.53 11.50
#